data_4dac931a16529340f48652c4ee5b3662
#
_entry.id   4dac931a16529340f48652c4ee5b3662
#
_cell.length_a   1.000
_cell.length_b   1.000
_cell.length_c   1.000
_cell.angle_alpha   90.00
_cell.angle_beta   90.00
_cell.angle_gamma   90.00
#
_symmetry.space_group_name_H-M   'P 1'
#
loop_
_entity.id
_entity.type
_entity.pdbx_description
1 polymer ?
#
loop_
_entity_poly.entity_id
_entity_poly.type
_entity_poly.pdbx_seq_one_letter_code
_entity_poly.pdbx_strand_id
1 'polypeptide(L)'
;MHHLAQYTATNISSRQDAPVIVFDSGIGGLTVLREARVLMPDRHFIYVADDAGFPYGSWEEPALRERIVSLFADLIRRFHPQLCVIACNTASTLVLDDLRQAFPDTPFVGTVPAIKPAAERTSSGLVSVLATPGTVKRAYTRDLIQSFATQCHVRLVGADRLATLAEAHIRGEKIDDELVLEQITPCFIEKDGKRTDIVVLACTHYPFLANVFRRLAPWPVDWLDPAEAIARRMLSLLPENKDKILHHHDDLAVFTSGKPDYAIRRLLQGFGLRN
;
A
#
# COMPACT_ATOMS: atom_id res chain seq x y z
N MET A 1 16.38 -13.62 -8.31
CA MET A 1 15.33 -14.43 -8.92
C MET A 1 15.24 -15.88 -8.41
N HIS A 2 16.26 -16.46 -7.75
CA HIS A 2 16.22 -17.87 -7.30
C HIS A 2 15.36 -18.17 -6.06
N HIS A 3 15.04 -17.19 -5.23
CA HIS A 3 14.34 -17.43 -3.93
C HIS A 3 12.83 -17.68 -4.04
N LEU A 4 12.18 -17.28 -5.12
CA LEU A 4 10.76 -17.57 -5.32
C LEU A 4 10.49 -19.06 -5.65
N ALA A 5 11.53 -19.86 -5.93
CA ALA A 5 11.40 -21.23 -6.40
C ALA A 5 10.81 -22.22 -5.37
N GLN A 6 10.82 -21.88 -4.08
CA GLN A 6 10.35 -22.77 -3.01
C GLN A 6 8.82 -22.72 -2.78
N TYR A 7 8.15 -21.75 -3.38
CA TYR A 7 6.70 -21.59 -3.24
C TYR A 7 6.00 -22.14 -4.47
N THR A 8 5.37 -23.29 -4.35
CA THR A 8 4.53 -23.89 -5.41
C THR A 8 3.07 -23.81 -5.03
N ALA A 9 2.20 -23.53 -6.00
CA ALA A 9 0.77 -23.57 -5.79
C ALA A 9 0.33 -24.98 -5.38
N THR A 10 -0.30 -25.11 -4.23
CA THR A 10 -1.11 -26.28 -3.90
C THR A 10 -2.28 -26.37 -4.88
N ASN A 11 -2.69 -27.58 -5.27
CA ASN A 11 -3.75 -27.84 -6.24
C ASN A 11 -4.94 -26.90 -6.07
N ILE A 12 -5.09 -25.93 -6.98
CA ILE A 12 -6.22 -25.00 -7.03
C ILE A 12 -7.37 -25.77 -7.71
N SER A 13 -8.41 -26.10 -6.96
CA SER A 13 -9.52 -26.93 -7.46
C SER A 13 -10.52 -26.14 -8.33
N SER A 14 -10.58 -24.82 -8.17
CA SER A 14 -11.42 -23.94 -8.98
C SER A 14 -10.85 -22.52 -9.07
N ARG A 15 -11.31 -21.73 -10.05
CA ARG A 15 -10.92 -20.30 -10.19
C ARG A 15 -11.37 -19.46 -8.98
N GLN A 16 -12.35 -19.94 -8.22
CA GLN A 16 -12.86 -19.28 -7.01
C GLN A 16 -11.92 -19.46 -5.81
N ASP A 17 -11.10 -20.53 -5.80
CA ASP A 17 -10.11 -20.82 -4.76
C ASP A 17 -8.75 -20.18 -5.07
N ALA A 18 -8.60 -19.55 -6.24
CA ALA A 18 -7.36 -18.89 -6.62
C ALA A 18 -7.06 -17.72 -5.65
N PRO A 19 -5.79 -17.50 -5.27
CA PRO A 19 -5.44 -16.50 -4.29
C PRO A 19 -5.65 -15.07 -4.80
N VAL A 20 -5.79 -14.15 -3.85
CA VAL A 20 -5.64 -12.71 -4.07
C VAL A 20 -4.22 -12.32 -3.68
N ILE A 21 -3.46 -11.79 -4.64
CA ILE A 21 -2.12 -11.25 -4.35
C ILE A 21 -2.25 -9.82 -3.83
N VAL A 22 -1.63 -9.54 -2.69
CA VAL A 22 -1.42 -8.19 -2.15
C VAL A 22 0.08 -7.89 -2.21
N PHE A 23 0.47 -7.02 -3.13
CA PHE A 23 1.86 -6.67 -3.41
C PHE A 23 2.23 -5.32 -2.82
N ASP A 24 3.39 -5.26 -2.18
CA ASP A 24 4.01 -4.03 -1.68
C ASP A 24 5.54 -4.08 -1.83
N SER A 25 6.21 -2.93 -1.74
CA SER A 25 7.68 -2.84 -1.73
C SER A 25 8.31 -3.33 -0.42
N GLY A 26 7.53 -3.50 0.64
CA GLY A 26 7.97 -3.91 1.97
C GLY A 26 6.82 -4.49 2.78
N ILE A 27 6.72 -4.09 4.05
CA ILE A 27 5.63 -4.55 4.94
C ILE A 27 4.44 -3.59 5.01
N GLY A 28 4.52 -2.45 4.33
CA GLY A 28 3.47 -1.42 4.36
C GLY A 28 2.11 -1.92 3.94
N GLY A 29 2.04 -2.75 2.91
CA GLY A 29 0.81 -3.31 2.37
C GLY A 29 0.04 -4.23 3.32
N LEU A 30 0.62 -4.62 4.47
CA LEU A 30 -0.11 -5.32 5.53
C LEU A 30 -1.28 -4.49 6.07
N THR A 31 -1.23 -3.16 5.99
CA THR A 31 -2.36 -2.29 6.33
C THR A 31 -3.57 -2.55 5.42
N VAL A 32 -3.33 -2.70 4.12
CA VAL A 32 -4.36 -3.04 3.13
C VAL A 32 -4.86 -4.47 3.32
N LEU A 33 -3.96 -5.43 3.58
CA LEU A 33 -4.32 -6.83 3.82
C LEU A 33 -5.22 -6.96 5.06
N ARG A 34 -4.95 -6.19 6.13
CA ARG A 34 -5.79 -6.17 7.34
C ARG A 34 -7.23 -5.81 7.00
N GLU A 35 -7.45 -4.72 6.29
CA GLU A 35 -8.78 -4.29 5.89
C GLU A 35 -9.44 -5.27 4.91
N ALA A 36 -8.66 -5.86 4.00
CA ALA A 36 -9.15 -6.87 3.08
C ALA A 36 -9.67 -8.10 3.82
N ARG A 37 -8.98 -8.56 4.86
CA ARG A 37 -9.42 -9.71 5.68
C ARG A 37 -10.67 -9.43 6.50
N VAL A 38 -10.84 -8.20 6.98
CA VAL A 38 -12.09 -7.80 7.66
C VAL A 38 -13.29 -7.93 6.73
N LEU A 39 -13.15 -7.53 5.47
CA LEU A 39 -14.24 -7.57 4.48
C LEU A 39 -14.38 -8.94 3.80
N MET A 40 -13.32 -9.71 3.72
CA MET A 40 -13.23 -10.95 2.95
C MET A 40 -12.49 -12.04 3.75
N PRO A 41 -13.01 -12.46 4.94
CA PRO A 41 -12.32 -13.38 5.83
C PRO A 41 -12.11 -14.78 5.23
N ASP A 42 -12.96 -15.17 4.27
CA ASP A 42 -12.95 -16.50 3.64
C ASP A 42 -12.10 -16.56 2.36
N ARG A 43 -11.32 -15.49 2.06
CA ARG A 43 -10.46 -15.46 0.87
C ARG A 43 -9.04 -15.86 1.20
N HIS A 44 -8.43 -16.58 0.25
CA HIS A 44 -7.01 -16.92 0.29
C HIS A 44 -6.16 -15.74 -0.16
N PHE A 45 -5.22 -15.30 0.67
CA PHE A 45 -4.33 -14.20 0.37
C PHE A 45 -2.87 -14.68 0.25
N ILE A 46 -2.16 -14.11 -0.72
CA ILE A 46 -0.72 -14.17 -0.81
C ILE A 46 -0.19 -12.75 -0.69
N TYR A 47 0.50 -12.47 0.41
CA TYR A 47 1.20 -11.20 0.59
C TYR A 47 2.58 -11.27 -0.06
N VAL A 48 2.91 -10.34 -0.92
CA VAL A 48 4.21 -10.26 -1.59
C VAL A 48 4.91 -8.97 -1.22
N ALA A 49 6.03 -9.09 -0.51
CA ALA A 49 6.94 -7.98 -0.20
C ALA A 49 8.14 -8.02 -1.16
N ASP A 50 8.31 -6.98 -1.97
CA ASP A 50 9.54 -6.80 -2.75
C ASP A 50 10.61 -6.07 -1.94
N ASP A 51 10.94 -6.63 -0.79
CA ASP A 51 11.88 -6.09 0.18
C ASP A 51 13.33 -6.00 -0.34
N ALA A 52 13.71 -6.84 -1.31
CA ALA A 52 14.98 -6.70 -2.01
C ALA A 52 15.06 -5.42 -2.87
N GLY A 53 13.93 -4.80 -3.19
CA GLY A 53 13.85 -3.53 -3.92
C GLY A 53 13.51 -2.33 -3.05
N PHE A 54 13.25 -2.52 -1.77
CA PHE A 54 12.89 -1.45 -0.83
C PHE A 54 14.09 -0.50 -0.55
N PRO A 55 13.86 0.82 -0.46
CA PRO A 55 12.62 1.57 -0.72
C PRO A 55 12.47 2.00 -2.20
N TYR A 56 11.29 1.87 -2.77
CA TYR A 56 11.01 2.23 -4.16
C TYR A 56 11.14 3.72 -4.50
N GLY A 57 11.05 4.58 -3.49
CA GLY A 57 11.12 6.02 -3.68
C GLY A 57 12.47 6.53 -4.21
N SER A 58 13.53 5.72 -4.13
CA SER A 58 14.89 6.05 -4.59
C SER A 58 15.23 5.49 -5.97
N TRP A 59 14.34 4.69 -6.58
CA TRP A 59 14.61 4.07 -7.87
C TRP A 59 14.34 5.01 -9.04
N GLU A 60 15.15 4.81 -10.11
CA GLU A 60 14.83 5.36 -11.42
C GLU A 60 13.60 4.65 -12.01
N GLU A 61 12.70 5.43 -12.62
CA GLU A 61 11.41 4.92 -13.11
C GLU A 61 11.50 3.75 -14.08
N PRO A 62 12.37 3.76 -15.11
CA PRO A 62 12.45 2.65 -16.07
C PRO A 62 12.88 1.34 -15.41
N ALA A 63 13.88 1.39 -14.53
CA ALA A 63 14.39 0.22 -13.83
C ALA A 63 13.37 -0.37 -12.85
N LEU A 64 12.63 0.50 -12.13
CA LEU A 64 11.57 0.06 -11.22
C LEU A 64 10.40 -0.58 -11.98
N ARG A 65 10.02 0.00 -13.13
CA ARG A 65 8.97 -0.51 -14.01
C ARG A 65 9.31 -1.92 -14.50
N GLU A 66 10.49 -2.10 -15.05
CA GLU A 66 10.98 -3.40 -15.53
C GLU A 66 10.98 -4.45 -14.43
N ARG A 67 11.49 -4.09 -13.24
CA ARG A 67 11.51 -4.95 -12.07
C ARG A 67 10.11 -5.44 -11.70
N ILE A 68 9.16 -4.53 -11.56
CA ILE A 68 7.82 -4.88 -11.09
C ILE A 68 7.08 -5.71 -12.13
N VAL A 69 7.15 -5.36 -13.41
CA VAL A 69 6.51 -6.15 -14.49
C VAL A 69 7.09 -7.56 -14.54
N SER A 70 8.41 -7.71 -14.42
CA SER A 70 9.07 -9.03 -14.37
C SER A 70 8.64 -9.85 -13.15
N LEU A 71 8.51 -9.22 -11.96
CA LEU A 71 8.00 -9.90 -10.76
C LEU A 71 6.58 -10.40 -10.97
N PHE A 72 5.70 -9.57 -11.53
CA PHE A 72 4.31 -9.97 -11.77
C PHE A 72 4.18 -11.09 -12.80
N ALA A 73 5.05 -11.15 -13.83
CA ALA A 73 5.09 -12.27 -14.75
C ALA A 73 5.36 -13.60 -14.02
N ASP A 74 6.28 -13.59 -13.05
CA ASP A 74 6.59 -14.77 -12.23
C ASP A 74 5.47 -15.11 -11.24
N LEU A 75 4.89 -14.10 -10.57
CA LEU A 75 3.83 -14.30 -9.60
C LEU A 75 2.55 -14.85 -10.24
N ILE A 76 2.13 -14.28 -11.37
CA ILE A 76 0.93 -14.73 -12.11
C ILE A 76 1.11 -16.16 -12.61
N ARG A 77 2.27 -16.48 -13.17
CA ARG A 77 2.57 -17.84 -13.66
C ARG A 77 2.55 -18.88 -12.53
N ARG A 78 2.97 -18.52 -11.31
CA ARG A 78 3.08 -19.45 -10.17
C ARG A 78 1.77 -19.63 -9.44
N PHE A 79 1.09 -18.54 -9.17
CA PHE A 79 -0.03 -18.52 -8.24
C PHE A 79 -1.39 -18.45 -8.94
N HIS A 80 -1.43 -18.15 -10.24
CA HIS A 80 -2.67 -18.00 -11.02
C HIS A 80 -3.73 -17.18 -10.27
N PRO A 81 -3.41 -15.95 -9.79
CA PRO A 81 -4.28 -15.19 -8.90
C PRO A 81 -5.57 -14.79 -9.60
N GLN A 82 -6.67 -14.74 -8.83
CA GLN A 82 -7.93 -14.18 -9.32
C GLN A 82 -7.94 -12.64 -9.34
N LEU A 83 -7.07 -12.02 -8.53
CA LEU A 83 -6.92 -10.57 -8.41
C LEU A 83 -5.50 -10.25 -7.90
N CYS A 84 -4.89 -9.20 -8.46
CA CYS A 84 -3.67 -8.61 -7.95
C CYS A 84 -3.94 -7.20 -7.41
N VAL A 85 -3.45 -6.91 -6.22
CA VAL A 85 -3.55 -5.59 -5.58
C VAL A 85 -2.16 -4.99 -5.45
N ILE A 86 -1.96 -3.83 -6.04
CA ILE A 86 -0.73 -3.05 -5.91
C ILE A 86 -0.93 -2.10 -4.73
N ALA A 87 -0.62 -2.58 -3.51
CA ALA A 87 -0.82 -1.80 -2.29
C ALA A 87 0.15 -0.60 -2.20
N CYS A 88 1.37 -0.74 -2.73
CA CYS A 88 2.36 0.32 -2.76
C CYS A 88 1.93 1.49 -3.66
N ASN A 89 1.77 2.70 -3.09
CA ASN A 89 1.41 3.90 -3.85
C ASN A 89 2.45 4.24 -4.92
N THR A 90 3.74 4.13 -4.58
CA THR A 90 4.85 4.42 -5.52
C THR A 90 4.81 3.49 -6.74
N ALA A 91 4.59 2.20 -6.50
CA ALA A 91 4.45 1.22 -7.57
C ALA A 91 3.15 1.46 -8.37
N SER A 92 2.03 1.59 -7.69
CA SER A 92 0.72 1.72 -8.33
C SER A 92 0.66 2.92 -9.28
N THR A 93 1.12 4.09 -8.85
CA THR A 93 1.13 5.30 -9.70
C THR A 93 2.14 5.22 -10.85
N LEU A 94 3.05 4.25 -10.85
CA LEU A 94 4.05 4.06 -11.90
C LEU A 94 3.66 3.00 -12.94
N VAL A 95 3.20 1.83 -12.48
CA VAL A 95 3.16 0.62 -13.35
C VAL A 95 1.77 0.03 -13.55
N LEU A 96 0.72 0.60 -12.95
CA LEU A 96 -0.62 -0.02 -12.99
C LEU A 96 -1.14 -0.25 -14.41
N ASP A 97 -0.93 0.72 -15.31
CA ASP A 97 -1.37 0.62 -16.70
C ASP A 97 -0.50 -0.36 -17.50
N ASP A 98 0.80 -0.41 -17.23
CA ASP A 98 1.70 -1.39 -17.83
C ASP A 98 1.31 -2.82 -17.45
N LEU A 99 0.98 -3.05 -16.17
CA LEU A 99 0.55 -4.36 -15.69
C LEU A 99 -0.78 -4.80 -16.32
N ARG A 100 -1.73 -3.88 -16.43
CA ARG A 100 -3.02 -4.16 -17.10
C ARG A 100 -2.84 -4.50 -18.58
N GLN A 101 -1.92 -3.80 -19.24
CA GLN A 101 -1.60 -4.06 -20.64
C GLN A 101 -0.83 -5.39 -20.83
N ALA A 102 0.12 -5.68 -19.94
CA ALA A 102 0.94 -6.89 -20.03
C ALA A 102 0.15 -8.16 -19.64
N PHE A 103 -0.85 -8.04 -18.75
CA PHE A 103 -1.61 -9.17 -18.21
C PHE A 103 -3.13 -8.91 -18.28
N PRO A 104 -3.71 -8.85 -19.47
CA PRO A 104 -5.11 -8.44 -19.66
C PRO A 104 -6.15 -9.37 -19.01
N ASP A 105 -5.80 -10.64 -18.81
CA ASP A 105 -6.66 -11.65 -18.19
C ASP A 105 -6.64 -11.62 -16.65
N THR A 106 -5.73 -10.82 -16.05
CA THR A 106 -5.59 -10.70 -14.61
C THR A 106 -6.11 -9.34 -14.15
N PRO A 107 -7.14 -9.27 -13.30
CA PRO A 107 -7.61 -8.01 -12.74
C PRO A 107 -6.57 -7.37 -11.80
N PHE A 108 -6.41 -6.04 -11.89
CA PHE A 108 -5.52 -5.27 -11.02
C PHE A 108 -6.27 -4.16 -10.29
N VAL A 109 -6.09 -4.11 -8.97
CA VAL A 109 -6.46 -2.98 -8.12
C VAL A 109 -5.20 -2.21 -7.77
N GLY A 110 -5.17 -0.93 -8.09
CA GLY A 110 -4.10 -0.02 -7.68
C GLY A 110 -4.50 0.79 -6.46
N THR A 111 -3.49 1.32 -5.80
CA THR A 111 -3.61 2.28 -4.71
C THR A 111 -3.22 3.65 -5.21
N VAL A 112 -4.06 4.63 -4.93
CA VAL A 112 -3.81 6.02 -5.30
C VAL A 112 -4.07 6.93 -4.09
N PRO A 113 -3.42 8.10 -4.02
CA PRO A 113 -3.71 9.06 -2.95
C PRO A 113 -5.21 9.37 -2.85
N ALA A 114 -5.76 9.32 -1.64
CA ALA A 114 -7.19 9.51 -1.38
C ALA A 114 -7.62 10.99 -1.48
N ILE A 115 -7.27 11.65 -2.60
CA ILE A 115 -7.48 13.09 -2.82
C ILE A 115 -8.97 13.41 -2.92
N LYS A 116 -9.74 12.61 -3.66
CA LYS A 116 -11.19 12.83 -3.81
C LYS A 116 -11.91 12.80 -2.46
N PRO A 117 -11.81 11.72 -1.63
CA PRO A 117 -12.48 11.71 -0.33
C PRO A 117 -11.96 12.79 0.63
N ALA A 118 -10.69 13.20 0.53
CA ALA A 118 -10.17 14.31 1.31
C ALA A 118 -10.82 15.65 0.91
N ALA A 119 -10.96 15.91 -0.39
CA ALA A 119 -11.60 17.12 -0.91
C ALA A 119 -13.11 17.19 -0.57
N GLU A 120 -13.79 16.04 -0.50
CA GLU A 120 -15.20 15.96 -0.12
C GLU A 120 -15.43 16.14 1.39
N ARG A 121 -14.43 15.82 2.23
CA ARG A 121 -14.55 15.80 3.71
C ARG A 121 -13.96 17.02 4.40
N THR A 122 -13.02 17.72 3.75
CA THR A 122 -12.37 18.89 4.37
C THR A 122 -13.35 19.99 4.68
N SER A 123 -13.26 20.55 5.89
CA SER A 123 -14.03 21.72 6.31
C SER A 123 -13.24 23.01 6.10
N SER A 124 -11.92 22.95 6.13
CA SER A 124 -11.04 24.11 5.95
C SER A 124 -10.76 24.42 4.47
N GLY A 125 -10.84 23.42 3.59
CA GLY A 125 -10.35 23.46 2.22
C GLY A 125 -8.83 23.38 2.11
N LEU A 126 -8.11 23.12 3.23
CA LEU A 126 -6.66 22.93 3.26
C LEU A 126 -6.33 21.45 3.51
N VAL A 127 -5.91 20.76 2.46
CA VAL A 127 -5.59 19.33 2.49
C VAL A 127 -4.11 19.13 2.23
N SER A 128 -3.45 18.26 2.99
CA SER A 128 -2.09 17.84 2.70
C SER A 128 -2.05 16.37 2.27
N VAL A 129 -1.17 16.05 1.32
CA VAL A 129 -0.91 14.70 0.86
C VAL A 129 0.53 14.35 1.24
N LEU A 130 0.67 13.48 2.24
CA LEU A 130 1.95 12.98 2.71
C LEU A 130 2.28 11.69 1.95
N ALA A 131 3.34 11.72 1.16
CA ALA A 131 3.71 10.64 0.24
C ALA A 131 5.22 10.49 0.13
N THR A 132 5.68 9.46 -0.58
CA THR A 132 7.08 9.38 -0.99
C THR A 132 7.39 10.42 -2.07
N PRO A 133 8.66 10.87 -2.23
CA PRO A 133 9.04 11.79 -3.29
C PRO A 133 8.64 11.31 -4.69
N GLY A 134 8.73 10.00 -4.94
CA GLY A 134 8.29 9.39 -6.20
C GLY A 134 6.80 9.64 -6.48
N THR A 135 5.92 9.39 -5.51
CA THR A 135 4.46 9.59 -5.64
C THR A 135 4.10 11.07 -5.86
N VAL A 136 4.77 11.99 -5.15
CA VAL A 136 4.53 13.45 -5.26
C VAL A 136 4.86 13.97 -6.66
N LYS A 137 5.92 13.45 -7.27
CA LYS A 137 6.40 13.92 -8.61
C LYS A 137 5.54 13.42 -9.76
N ARG A 138 4.69 12.41 -9.59
CA ARG A 138 3.88 11.80 -10.67
C ARG A 138 2.88 12.79 -11.27
N ALA A 139 2.77 12.77 -12.60
CA ALA A 139 1.69 13.45 -13.30
C ALA A 139 0.33 12.99 -12.80
N TYR A 140 0.15 11.68 -12.61
CA TYR A 140 -1.06 11.08 -12.10
C TYR A 140 -1.57 11.72 -10.78
N THR A 141 -0.66 12.04 -9.83
CA THR A 141 -1.04 12.70 -8.57
C THR A 141 -1.58 14.12 -8.83
N ARG A 142 -0.98 14.84 -9.77
CA ARG A 142 -1.46 16.18 -10.18
C ARG A 142 -2.81 16.10 -10.89
N ASP A 143 -3.01 15.11 -11.74
CA ASP A 143 -4.27 14.90 -12.46
C ASP A 143 -5.42 14.58 -11.50
N LEU A 144 -5.16 13.81 -10.44
CA LEU A 144 -6.13 13.59 -9.36
C LEU A 144 -6.55 14.90 -8.66
N ILE A 145 -5.58 15.78 -8.37
CA ILE A 145 -5.88 17.09 -7.74
C ILE A 145 -6.73 17.93 -8.69
N GLN A 146 -6.36 18.00 -9.96
CA GLN A 146 -7.09 18.76 -10.98
C GLN A 146 -8.52 18.21 -11.18
N SER A 147 -8.69 16.90 -11.07
CA SER A 147 -9.99 16.26 -11.30
C SER A 147 -10.94 16.36 -10.12
N PHE A 148 -10.41 16.35 -8.88
CA PHE A 148 -11.24 16.13 -7.69
C PHE A 148 -11.09 17.17 -6.58
N ALA A 149 -10.09 18.05 -6.63
CA ALA A 149 -9.77 18.96 -5.53
C ALA A 149 -9.50 20.41 -5.98
N THR A 150 -10.14 20.86 -7.07
CA THR A 150 -9.98 22.21 -7.63
C THR A 150 -10.42 23.31 -6.67
N GLN A 151 -11.35 23.01 -5.76
CA GLN A 151 -11.86 23.92 -4.72
C GLN A 151 -11.00 23.92 -3.45
N CYS A 152 -10.01 23.03 -3.36
CA CYS A 152 -9.14 22.90 -2.20
C CYS A 152 -7.73 23.43 -2.50
N HIS A 153 -7.06 23.88 -1.43
CA HIS A 153 -5.63 24.08 -1.48
C HIS A 153 -4.92 22.77 -1.08
N VAL A 154 -4.38 22.06 -2.04
CA VAL A 154 -3.71 20.78 -1.80
C VAL A 154 -2.21 20.97 -1.70
N ARG A 155 -1.63 20.65 -0.55
CA ARG A 155 -0.19 20.64 -0.28
C ARG A 155 0.37 19.23 -0.51
N LEU A 156 1.27 19.07 -1.48
CA LEU A 156 2.02 17.82 -1.68
C LEU A 156 3.30 17.85 -0.83
N VAL A 157 3.49 16.82 0.01
CA VAL A 157 4.63 16.68 0.91
C VAL A 157 5.32 15.35 0.63
N GLY A 158 6.55 15.43 0.10
CA GLY A 158 7.39 14.26 -0.17
C GLY A 158 8.28 13.96 1.04
N ALA A 159 8.03 12.84 1.71
CA ALA A 159 8.79 12.38 2.85
C ALA A 159 9.66 11.17 2.44
N ASP A 160 10.97 11.35 2.43
CA ASP A 160 11.92 10.35 1.94
C ASP A 160 12.33 9.32 3.01
N ARG A 161 12.17 9.64 4.30
CA ARG A 161 12.60 8.80 5.43
C ARG A 161 11.48 8.03 6.11
N LEU A 162 10.22 8.49 6.03
CA LEU A 162 9.13 7.93 6.82
C LEU A 162 8.87 6.44 6.54
N ALA A 163 9.03 5.96 5.32
CA ALA A 163 8.84 4.54 5.03
C ALA A 163 9.88 3.67 5.76
N THR A 164 11.14 4.07 5.76
CA THR A 164 12.22 3.39 6.49
C THR A 164 12.03 3.49 8.00
N LEU A 165 11.63 4.65 8.52
CA LEU A 165 11.30 4.83 9.94
C LEU A 165 10.12 3.96 10.38
N ALA A 166 9.11 3.77 9.52
CA ALA A 166 8.00 2.88 9.80
C ALA A 166 8.43 1.41 9.86
N GLU A 167 9.31 0.98 8.96
CA GLU A 167 9.90 -0.36 9.00
C GLU A 167 10.70 -0.60 10.29
N ALA A 168 11.53 0.36 10.70
CA ALA A 168 12.27 0.31 11.96
C ALA A 168 11.33 0.26 13.18
N HIS A 169 10.31 1.13 13.19
CA HIS A 169 9.31 1.17 14.26
C HIS A 169 8.58 -0.16 14.46
N ILE A 170 8.20 -0.82 13.38
CA ILE A 170 7.52 -2.12 13.42
C ILE A 170 8.46 -3.22 13.93
N ARG A 171 9.75 -3.14 13.66
CA ARG A 171 10.75 -4.06 14.21
C ARG A 171 10.98 -3.85 15.71
N GLY A 172 10.36 -2.83 16.31
CA GLY A 172 10.56 -2.47 17.71
C GLY A 172 11.81 -1.63 17.94
N GLU A 173 12.42 -1.11 16.89
CA GLU A 173 13.54 -0.19 16.98
C GLU A 173 13.07 1.19 17.45
N LYS A 174 13.90 1.87 18.22
CA LYS A 174 13.63 3.26 18.62
C LYS A 174 13.81 4.17 17.43
N ILE A 175 12.75 4.87 17.05
CA ILE A 175 12.80 5.91 16.03
C ILE A 175 12.99 7.30 16.66
N ASP A 176 13.61 8.19 15.92
CA ASP A 176 13.82 9.57 16.32
C ASP A 176 12.58 10.42 16.01
N ASP A 177 11.96 10.96 17.05
CA ASP A 177 10.78 11.82 16.94
C ASP A 177 11.05 13.11 16.17
N GLU A 178 12.28 13.67 16.27
CA GLU A 178 12.65 14.90 15.55
C GLU A 178 12.68 14.66 14.04
N LEU A 179 13.21 13.50 13.61
CA LEU A 179 13.19 13.11 12.19
C LEU A 179 11.75 12.91 11.68
N VAL A 180 10.87 12.32 12.49
CA VAL A 180 9.45 12.18 12.10
C VAL A 180 8.79 13.55 12.01
N LEU A 181 9.00 14.42 13.01
CA LEU A 181 8.43 15.77 13.05
C LEU A 181 8.89 16.61 11.84
N GLU A 182 10.17 16.57 11.48
CA GLU A 182 10.71 17.23 10.29
C GLU A 182 9.94 16.85 9.03
N GLN A 183 9.67 15.54 8.87
CA GLN A 183 9.01 15.02 7.67
C GLN A 183 7.52 15.38 7.60
N ILE A 184 6.82 15.50 8.73
CA ILE A 184 5.37 15.79 8.74
C ILE A 184 5.06 17.28 8.87
N THR A 185 5.97 18.10 9.41
CA THR A 185 5.77 19.55 9.62
C THR A 185 5.27 20.28 8.37
N PRO A 186 5.78 20.00 7.14
CA PRO A 186 5.30 20.67 5.95
C PRO A 186 3.84 20.39 5.59
N CYS A 187 3.19 19.40 6.23
CA CYS A 187 1.76 19.12 6.06
C CYS A 187 0.87 20.16 6.79
N PHE A 188 1.42 20.86 7.77
CA PHE A 188 0.66 21.76 8.64
C PHE A 188 0.78 23.20 8.14
N ILE A 189 -0.21 23.64 7.38
CA ILE A 189 -0.26 24.98 6.81
C ILE A 189 -1.42 25.79 7.40
N GLU A 190 -1.19 27.08 7.57
CA GLU A 190 -2.21 28.07 7.91
C GLU A 190 -2.36 29.03 6.72
N LYS A 191 -3.60 29.31 6.33
CA LYS A 191 -3.91 30.24 5.26
C LYS A 191 -5.29 30.86 5.50
N ASP A 192 -5.39 32.18 5.43
CA ASP A 192 -6.63 32.94 5.55
C ASP A 192 -7.43 32.59 6.84
N GLY A 193 -6.72 32.41 7.96
CA GLY A 193 -7.30 32.06 9.25
C GLY A 193 -7.77 30.60 9.37
N LYS A 194 -7.53 29.78 8.37
CA LYS A 194 -7.82 28.33 8.34
C LYS A 194 -6.54 27.53 8.49
N ARG A 195 -6.67 26.25 8.90
CA ARG A 195 -5.57 25.31 9.10
C ARG A 195 -5.83 24.02 8.33
N THR A 196 -4.76 23.32 7.95
CA THR A 196 -4.87 21.93 7.46
C THR A 196 -5.71 21.12 8.44
N ASP A 197 -6.77 20.48 7.95
CA ASP A 197 -7.66 19.63 8.74
C ASP A 197 -7.60 18.16 8.30
N ILE A 198 -7.10 17.88 7.08
CA ILE A 198 -6.92 16.51 6.58
C ILE A 198 -5.50 16.33 6.04
N VAL A 199 -4.85 15.23 6.46
CA VAL A 199 -3.60 14.74 5.90
C VAL A 199 -3.83 13.35 5.31
N VAL A 200 -3.73 13.24 3.99
CA VAL A 200 -3.84 11.96 3.27
C VAL A 200 -2.55 11.17 3.43
N LEU A 201 -2.64 9.94 3.93
CA LEU A 201 -1.53 9.00 4.05
C LEU A 201 -1.34 8.25 2.73
N ALA A 202 -0.57 8.83 1.81
CA ALA A 202 -0.34 8.28 0.47
C ALA A 202 0.92 7.39 0.40
N CYS A 203 1.14 6.60 1.43
CA CYS A 203 2.12 5.52 1.51
C CYS A 203 1.62 4.47 2.51
N THR A 204 1.68 3.22 2.13
CA THR A 204 1.21 2.07 2.94
C THR A 204 1.91 1.91 4.28
N HIS A 205 3.13 2.45 4.42
CA HIS A 205 3.90 2.41 5.66
C HIS A 205 3.43 3.43 6.70
N TYR A 206 2.86 4.55 6.27
CA TYR A 206 2.57 5.67 7.17
C TYR A 206 1.51 5.39 8.24
N PRO A 207 0.47 4.57 8.00
CA PRO A 207 -0.48 4.20 9.06
C PRO A 207 0.17 3.53 10.29
N PHE A 208 1.32 2.87 10.13
CA PHE A 208 2.07 2.31 11.26
C PHE A 208 2.64 3.38 12.20
N LEU A 209 2.88 4.59 11.69
CA LEU A 209 3.34 5.74 12.46
C LEU A 209 2.19 6.65 12.94
N ALA A 210 0.93 6.29 12.71
CA ALA A 210 -0.21 7.16 12.99
C ALA A 210 -0.27 7.68 14.44
N ASN A 211 0.11 6.85 15.43
CA ASN A 211 0.17 7.27 16.83
C ASN A 211 1.31 8.27 17.08
N VAL A 212 2.44 8.09 16.41
CA VAL A 212 3.58 9.03 16.48
C VAL A 212 3.19 10.35 15.85
N PHE A 213 2.55 10.31 14.67
CA PHE A 213 2.06 11.50 13.99
C PHE A 213 1.07 12.30 14.84
N ARG A 214 0.08 11.63 15.47
CA ARG A 214 -0.89 12.29 16.36
C ARG A 214 -0.23 12.96 17.55
N ARG A 215 0.81 12.37 18.11
CA ARG A 215 1.56 12.91 19.25
C ARG A 215 2.40 14.12 18.88
N LEU A 216 2.98 14.10 17.67
CA LEU A 216 3.92 15.14 17.20
C LEU A 216 3.22 16.28 16.43
N ALA A 217 2.00 16.08 15.98
CA ALA A 217 1.24 17.08 15.22
C ALA A 217 1.03 18.36 16.03
N PRO A 218 1.23 19.58 15.46
CA PRO A 218 1.04 20.85 16.15
C PRO A 218 -0.42 21.16 16.46
N TRP A 219 -1.35 20.51 15.74
CA TRP A 219 -2.80 20.51 16.01
C TRP A 219 -3.45 19.25 15.46
N PRO A 220 -4.65 18.88 15.95
CA PRO A 220 -5.37 17.71 15.47
C PRO A 220 -5.74 17.83 13.98
N VAL A 221 -5.54 16.74 13.23
CA VAL A 221 -5.99 16.58 11.85
C VAL A 221 -6.58 15.19 11.66
N ASP A 222 -7.41 15.02 10.63
CA ASP A 222 -7.80 13.68 10.17
C ASP A 222 -6.66 13.08 9.32
N TRP A 223 -6.08 11.99 9.80
CA TRP A 223 -5.08 11.19 9.07
C TRP A 223 -5.81 10.17 8.21
N LEU A 224 -6.04 10.53 6.95
CA LEU A 224 -6.86 9.74 6.03
C LEU A 224 -6.07 8.57 5.44
N ASP A 225 -6.38 7.35 5.91
CA ASP A 225 -5.83 6.08 5.40
C ASP A 225 -6.75 5.51 4.30
N PRO A 226 -6.26 5.23 3.09
CA PRO A 226 -7.05 4.67 2.00
C PRO A 226 -7.29 3.15 2.11
N ALA A 227 -6.72 2.44 3.06
CA ALA A 227 -6.69 0.98 3.10
C ALA A 227 -8.09 0.33 3.02
N GLU A 228 -9.08 0.85 3.76
CA GLU A 228 -10.47 0.35 3.70
C GLU A 228 -11.10 0.54 2.31
N ALA A 229 -10.87 1.69 1.67
CA ALA A 229 -11.42 1.96 0.34
C ALA A 229 -10.82 1.02 -0.72
N ILE A 230 -9.54 0.69 -0.59
CA ILE A 230 -8.86 -0.31 -1.43
C ILE A 230 -9.48 -1.68 -1.23
N ALA A 231 -9.69 -2.11 0.02
CA ALA A 231 -10.30 -3.39 0.35
C ALA A 231 -11.76 -3.50 -0.18
N ARG A 232 -12.54 -2.43 -0.09
CA ARG A 232 -13.88 -2.35 -0.71
C ARG A 232 -13.81 -2.48 -2.23
N ARG A 233 -12.82 -1.88 -2.88
CA ARG A 233 -12.61 -2.04 -4.32
C ARG A 233 -12.24 -3.48 -4.68
N MET A 234 -11.39 -4.13 -3.89
CA MET A 234 -11.08 -5.56 -4.06
C MET A 234 -12.37 -6.39 -4.03
N LEU A 235 -13.18 -6.21 -2.97
CA LEU A 235 -14.45 -6.92 -2.81
C LEU A 235 -15.39 -6.73 -4.03
N SER A 236 -15.44 -5.52 -4.58
CA SER A 236 -16.33 -5.21 -5.72
C SER A 236 -15.93 -5.89 -7.04
N LEU A 237 -14.70 -6.38 -7.16
CA LEU A 237 -14.18 -7.05 -8.36
C LEU A 237 -14.16 -8.57 -8.24
N LEU A 238 -14.27 -9.09 -7.03
CA LEU A 238 -14.25 -10.51 -6.78
C LEU A 238 -15.66 -11.09 -6.89
N PRO A 239 -15.82 -12.29 -7.46
CA PRO A 239 -17.10 -12.97 -7.48
C PRO A 239 -17.57 -13.29 -6.05
N GLU A 240 -18.87 -13.33 -5.83
CA GLU A 240 -19.41 -13.80 -4.55
C GLU A 240 -18.91 -15.24 -4.24
N ASN A 241 -18.42 -15.46 -3.04
CA ASN A 241 -18.08 -16.79 -2.59
C ASN A 241 -19.39 -17.54 -2.23
N LYS A 242 -19.94 -18.29 -3.18
CA LYS A 242 -21.21 -19.01 -2.99
C LYS A 242 -21.08 -20.23 -2.09
N ASP A 243 -19.90 -20.84 -2.09
CA ASP A 243 -19.60 -21.98 -1.24
C ASP A 243 -18.86 -21.45 -0.01
N LYS A 244 -19.61 -21.18 1.07
CA LYS A 244 -19.06 -20.83 2.39
C LYS A 244 -18.30 -22.01 3.05
N ILE A 245 -17.68 -22.86 2.27
CA ILE A 245 -16.76 -23.84 2.78
C ILE A 245 -15.52 -23.06 3.18
N LEU A 246 -15.31 -22.94 4.48
CA LEU A 246 -14.06 -22.44 5.06
C LEU A 246 -12.93 -23.39 4.63
N HIS A 247 -12.44 -23.22 3.40
CA HIS A 247 -11.16 -23.77 3.06
C HIS A 247 -10.12 -23.01 3.88
N HIS A 248 -9.58 -23.65 4.91
CA HIS A 248 -8.40 -23.13 5.61
C HIS A 248 -7.23 -23.15 4.64
N HIS A 249 -7.16 -22.16 3.76
CA HIS A 249 -5.95 -21.90 3.00
C HIS A 249 -4.95 -21.25 3.94
N ASP A 250 -3.73 -21.79 3.96
CA ASP A 250 -2.63 -21.14 4.63
C ASP A 250 -2.22 -19.91 3.83
N ASP A 251 -2.58 -18.75 4.31
CA ASP A 251 -2.15 -17.49 3.70
C ASP A 251 -0.62 -17.38 3.77
N LEU A 252 -0.01 -17.00 2.66
CA LEU A 252 1.45 -16.97 2.50
C LEU A 252 1.98 -15.54 2.49
N ALA A 253 3.18 -15.35 3.04
CA ALA A 253 4.02 -14.19 2.81
C ALA A 253 5.26 -14.57 2.01
N VAL A 254 5.46 -13.91 0.87
CA VAL A 254 6.59 -14.10 -0.03
C VAL A 254 7.47 -12.86 0.02
N PHE A 255 8.75 -13.04 0.32
CA PHE A 255 9.76 -11.99 0.35
C PHE A 255 10.77 -12.19 -0.76
N THR A 256 11.03 -11.15 -1.56
CA THR A 256 11.98 -11.26 -2.69
C THR A 256 13.43 -11.38 -2.24
N SER A 257 13.78 -10.93 -1.02
CA SER A 257 15.07 -11.21 -0.38
C SER A 257 15.22 -12.68 0.05
N GLY A 258 14.11 -13.41 0.20
CA GLY A 258 14.05 -14.82 0.57
C GLY A 258 14.00 -15.10 2.07
N LYS A 259 14.30 -14.16 2.94
CA LYS A 259 14.34 -14.41 4.40
C LYS A 259 14.00 -13.15 5.20
N PRO A 260 12.76 -12.97 5.63
CA PRO A 260 12.44 -11.93 6.60
C PRO A 260 13.13 -12.22 7.95
N ASP A 261 13.50 -11.17 8.65
CA ASP A 261 14.08 -11.27 9.99
C ASP A 261 13.08 -11.80 11.03
N TYR A 262 13.55 -12.02 12.26
CA TYR A 262 12.71 -12.57 13.33
C TYR A 262 11.52 -11.65 13.68
N ALA A 263 11.73 -10.33 13.73
CA ALA A 263 10.67 -9.37 14.07
C ALA A 263 9.57 -9.38 13.02
N ILE A 264 9.96 -9.39 11.74
CA ILE A 264 9.01 -9.48 10.61
C ILE A 264 8.26 -10.83 10.66
N ARG A 265 8.93 -11.95 10.90
CA ARG A 265 8.23 -13.25 11.03
C ARG A 265 7.18 -13.25 12.14
N ARG A 266 7.49 -12.66 13.29
CA ARG A 266 6.50 -12.50 14.37
C ARG A 266 5.31 -11.62 13.97
N LEU A 267 5.59 -10.52 13.27
CA LEU A 267 4.55 -9.65 12.73
C LEU A 267 3.63 -10.45 11.79
N LEU A 268 4.20 -11.18 10.82
CA LEU A 268 3.45 -11.99 9.86
C LEU A 268 2.56 -13.04 10.55
N GLN A 269 3.03 -13.69 11.60
CA GLN A 269 2.21 -14.61 12.42
C GLN A 269 1.00 -13.90 13.02
N GLY A 270 1.17 -12.65 13.51
CA GLY A 270 0.05 -11.82 13.99
C GLY A 270 -0.98 -11.48 12.89
N PHE A 271 -0.56 -11.50 11.64
CA PHE A 271 -1.42 -11.39 10.45
C PHE A 271 -1.89 -12.77 9.92
N GLY A 272 -1.61 -13.89 10.60
CA GLY A 272 -1.97 -15.22 10.14
C GLY A 272 -1.29 -15.63 8.83
N LEU A 273 -0.14 -15.05 8.52
CA LEU A 273 0.65 -15.37 7.33
C LEU A 273 1.76 -16.35 7.68
N ARG A 274 1.96 -17.35 6.83
CA ARG A 274 3.12 -18.24 6.85
C ARG A 274 4.19 -17.74 5.88
N ASN A 275 5.44 -17.98 6.21
CA ASN A 275 6.60 -17.68 5.37
C ASN A 275 7.52 -18.88 5.27
#